data_6a3fbf070b59854f62c834b51b7b59a3
#
_entry.id   6a3fbf070b59854f62c834b51b7b59a3
#
_cell.length_a   1.000
_cell.length_b   1.000
_cell.length_c   1.000
_cell.angle_alpha   90.00
_cell.angle_beta   90.00
_cell.angle_gamma   90.00
#
_symmetry.space_group_name_H-M   'P 1'
#
loop_
_entity.id
_entity.type
_entity.pdbx_description
1 polymer ?
#
loop_
_entity_poly.entity_id
_entity_poly.type
_entity_poly.pdbx_seq_one_letter_code
_entity_poly.pdbx_strand_id
1 'polypeptide(L)'
;MHGLRSVCILLIFTGSIEFFLTLIFSHHISELAYTIAMARCFVGIALYLTILYFANEKNYNWLLIALIILYLATGFLFNFEYGLNTKNDSAEVLGIRLLDMSFVGVGVSCLLALQFGRFYITLGAMIFFQSLVVLTVFQMFQIDGLYFTLDPTKIATDSLAINKFTFVNYVMAAAVMIFGTILLAWRNEKNIEDAATQERSTAVLGRYFSPEVREEIKKSSYSVVESADSEQYVAVMFTDIVGFTKLSEGMESKNVLGLLSQYQSKMVKTIFECGGSVDKFIGDAVMATFGTPVSRGNDAQNALKCARQMQIEMREWEKERENNGEPKIEHRIGIHIGPCFVGNVGSAERVEFTVIGDTVNVASRVCDACKDLNAKVLITDELKIRLSENIPSETIEGFEIRGRKEKITLHKVDL
;
A
#
# COMPACT_ATOMS: atom_id res chain seq x y z
N MET A 1 -12.92 -0.31 -3.49
CA MET A 1 -14.02 -1.28 -3.20
C MET A 1 -15.00 -0.78 -2.14
N HIS A 2 -14.55 -0.43 -0.91
CA HIS A 2 -15.46 0.04 0.14
C HIS A 2 -16.30 1.26 -0.28
N GLY A 3 -15.72 2.25 -0.96
CA GLY A 3 -16.44 3.43 -1.43
C GLY A 3 -17.58 3.12 -2.40
N LEU A 4 -17.35 2.25 -3.39
CA LEU A 4 -18.39 1.84 -4.36
C LEU A 4 -19.56 1.15 -3.66
N ARG A 5 -19.28 0.22 -2.74
CA ARG A 5 -20.32 -0.47 -1.96
C ARG A 5 -21.12 0.50 -1.10
N SER A 6 -20.46 1.45 -0.44
CA SER A 6 -21.14 2.46 0.38
C SER A 6 -22.06 3.36 -0.45
N VAL A 7 -21.63 3.78 -1.65
CA VAL A 7 -22.48 4.56 -2.57
C VAL A 7 -23.67 3.74 -3.06
N CYS A 8 -23.49 2.48 -3.45
CA CYS A 8 -24.61 1.61 -3.85
C CYS A 8 -25.62 1.41 -2.73
N ILE A 9 -25.17 1.21 -1.49
CA ILE A 9 -26.04 1.07 -0.32
C ILE A 9 -26.84 2.36 -0.10
N LEU A 10 -26.20 3.53 -0.19
CA LEU A 10 -26.85 4.82 -0.05
C LEU A 10 -27.92 5.02 -1.14
N LEU A 11 -27.62 4.69 -2.40
CA LEU A 11 -28.56 4.82 -3.51
C LEU A 11 -29.75 3.85 -3.40
N ILE A 12 -29.52 2.62 -2.90
CA ILE A 12 -30.59 1.68 -2.60
C ILE A 12 -31.50 2.22 -1.50
N PHE A 13 -30.93 2.79 -0.45
CA PHE A 13 -31.68 3.37 0.67
C PHE A 13 -32.51 4.56 0.23
N THR A 14 -31.93 5.51 -0.53
CA THR A 14 -32.65 6.67 -1.07
C THR A 14 -33.75 6.26 -2.06
N GLY A 15 -33.47 5.31 -2.95
CA GLY A 15 -34.47 4.76 -3.88
C GLY A 15 -35.63 4.06 -3.15
N SER A 16 -35.35 3.40 -2.03
CA SER A 16 -36.42 2.78 -1.19
C SER A 16 -37.27 3.82 -0.52
N ILE A 17 -36.72 4.91 0.00
CA ILE A 17 -37.49 6.03 0.57
C ILE A 17 -38.37 6.64 -0.51
N GLU A 18 -37.84 6.91 -1.68
CA GLU A 18 -38.58 7.48 -2.81
C GLU A 18 -39.75 6.56 -3.23
N PHE A 19 -39.50 5.25 -3.29
CA PHE A 19 -40.56 4.27 -3.54
C PHE A 19 -41.75 4.39 -2.55
N PHE A 20 -41.44 4.44 -1.25
CA PHE A 20 -42.48 4.61 -0.22
C PHE A 20 -43.20 5.94 -0.32
N LEU A 21 -42.50 7.03 -0.58
CA LEU A 21 -43.10 8.35 -0.77
C LEU A 21 -44.03 8.36 -1.99
N THR A 22 -43.59 7.79 -3.12
CA THR A 22 -44.42 7.66 -4.33
C THR A 22 -45.67 6.85 -4.07
N LEU A 23 -45.60 5.78 -3.27
CA LEU A 23 -46.75 4.99 -2.87
C LEU A 23 -47.75 5.79 -1.99
N ILE A 24 -47.23 6.54 -1.00
CA ILE A 24 -48.06 7.34 -0.09
C ILE A 24 -48.77 8.46 -0.85
N PHE A 25 -48.09 9.12 -1.77
CA PHE A 25 -48.64 10.26 -2.53
C PHE A 25 -49.28 9.87 -3.86
N SER A 26 -49.52 8.58 -4.10
CA SER A 26 -50.09 8.05 -5.36
C SER A 26 -51.39 8.75 -5.81
N HIS A 27 -52.21 9.22 -4.89
CA HIS A 27 -53.45 9.89 -5.21
C HIS A 27 -53.31 11.31 -5.82
N HIS A 28 -52.11 11.89 -5.73
CA HIS A 28 -51.80 13.22 -6.23
C HIS A 28 -51.00 13.23 -7.56
N ILE A 29 -50.73 12.04 -8.11
CA ILE A 29 -49.88 11.84 -9.29
C ILE A 29 -50.69 11.25 -10.43
N SER A 30 -50.43 11.65 -11.67
CA SER A 30 -51.12 11.04 -12.83
C SER A 30 -50.75 9.54 -12.94
N GLU A 31 -51.70 8.71 -13.43
CA GLU A 31 -51.49 7.25 -13.53
C GLU A 31 -50.22 6.88 -14.32
N LEU A 32 -49.94 7.61 -15.41
CA LEU A 32 -48.74 7.42 -16.22
C LEU A 32 -47.47 7.76 -15.46
N ALA A 33 -47.43 8.92 -14.77
CA ALA A 33 -46.27 9.32 -13.99
C ALA A 33 -46.04 8.38 -12.78
N TYR A 34 -47.11 7.93 -12.12
CA TYR A 34 -47.00 6.92 -11.07
C TYR A 34 -46.37 5.63 -11.58
N THR A 35 -46.80 5.14 -12.75
CA THR A 35 -46.25 3.92 -13.35
C THR A 35 -44.76 4.07 -13.68
N ILE A 36 -44.37 5.22 -14.23
CA ILE A 36 -42.96 5.51 -14.56
C ILE A 36 -42.13 5.63 -13.29
N ALA A 37 -42.59 6.30 -12.24
CA ALA A 37 -41.91 6.45 -10.95
C ALA A 37 -41.67 5.10 -10.29
N MET A 38 -42.69 4.27 -10.23
CA MET A 38 -42.57 2.92 -9.66
C MET A 38 -41.62 2.06 -10.44
N ALA A 39 -41.69 2.06 -11.78
CA ALA A 39 -40.78 1.31 -12.64
C ALA A 39 -39.33 1.77 -12.45
N ARG A 40 -39.07 3.07 -12.37
CA ARG A 40 -37.76 3.68 -12.14
C ARG A 40 -37.17 3.23 -10.79
N CYS A 41 -37.95 3.30 -9.71
CA CYS A 41 -37.49 2.88 -8.38
C CYS A 41 -37.13 1.38 -8.37
N PHE A 42 -38.00 0.50 -8.92
CA PHE A 42 -37.73 -0.92 -8.97
C PHE A 42 -36.50 -1.27 -9.80
N VAL A 43 -36.40 -0.75 -11.03
CA VAL A 43 -35.28 -1.00 -11.91
C VAL A 43 -33.98 -0.44 -11.34
N GLY A 44 -34.01 0.79 -10.77
CA GLY A 44 -32.87 1.41 -10.12
C GLY A 44 -32.32 0.57 -8.97
N ILE A 45 -33.20 0.18 -8.02
CA ILE A 45 -32.82 -0.65 -6.87
C ILE A 45 -32.24 -2.00 -7.34
N ALA A 46 -32.88 -2.69 -8.29
CA ALA A 46 -32.42 -3.96 -8.81
C ALA A 46 -31.03 -3.85 -9.45
N LEU A 47 -30.77 -2.80 -10.24
CA LEU A 47 -29.49 -2.56 -10.88
C LEU A 47 -28.40 -2.18 -9.85
N TYR A 48 -28.70 -1.38 -8.83
CA TYR A 48 -27.76 -1.08 -7.74
C TYR A 48 -27.39 -2.33 -6.93
N LEU A 49 -28.36 -3.21 -6.64
CA LEU A 49 -28.13 -4.51 -6.01
C LEU A 49 -27.24 -5.41 -6.88
N THR A 50 -27.46 -5.41 -8.20
CA THR A 50 -26.63 -6.16 -9.15
C THR A 50 -25.20 -5.64 -9.17
N ILE A 51 -25.00 -4.32 -9.22
CA ILE A 51 -23.67 -3.71 -9.13
C ILE A 51 -23.00 -4.07 -7.81
N LEU A 52 -23.72 -4.02 -6.69
CA LEU A 52 -23.20 -4.38 -5.38
C LEU A 52 -22.76 -5.85 -5.30
N TYR A 53 -23.54 -6.76 -5.90
CA TYR A 53 -23.25 -8.18 -5.93
C TYR A 53 -21.99 -8.52 -6.74
N PHE A 54 -21.85 -7.94 -7.94
CA PHE A 54 -20.70 -8.18 -8.83
C PHE A 54 -19.47 -7.32 -8.49
N ALA A 55 -19.53 -6.45 -7.47
CA ALA A 55 -18.44 -5.56 -7.12
C ALA A 55 -17.22 -6.32 -6.58
N ASN A 56 -16.19 -6.44 -7.40
CA ASN A 56 -14.88 -6.98 -7.07
C ASN A 56 -13.76 -6.09 -7.67
N GLU A 57 -12.50 -6.34 -7.29
CA GLU A 57 -11.37 -5.51 -7.75
C GLU A 57 -11.15 -5.53 -9.27
N LYS A 58 -11.44 -6.66 -9.93
CA LYS A 58 -11.25 -6.82 -11.38
C LYS A 58 -12.27 -6.01 -12.19
N ASN A 59 -13.49 -5.86 -11.68
CA ASN A 59 -14.61 -5.25 -12.39
C ASN A 59 -14.89 -3.82 -11.94
N TYR A 60 -14.10 -3.28 -11.02
CA TYR A 60 -14.35 -2.01 -10.35
C TYR A 60 -14.61 -0.85 -11.32
N ASN A 61 -13.75 -0.65 -12.31
CA ASN A 61 -13.86 0.47 -13.25
C ASN A 61 -15.13 0.40 -14.11
N TRP A 62 -15.48 -0.78 -14.60
CA TRP A 62 -16.67 -0.96 -15.41
C TRP A 62 -17.95 -0.79 -14.59
N LEU A 63 -17.97 -1.32 -13.37
CA LEU A 63 -19.11 -1.18 -12.46
C LEU A 63 -19.33 0.27 -12.03
N LEU A 64 -18.27 1.05 -11.88
CA LEU A 64 -18.38 2.47 -11.58
C LEU A 64 -18.94 3.26 -12.75
N ILE A 65 -18.48 2.98 -13.99
CA ILE A 65 -19.06 3.59 -15.21
C ILE A 65 -20.54 3.24 -15.30
N ALA A 66 -20.92 1.98 -15.08
CA ALA A 66 -22.29 1.54 -15.06
C ALA A 66 -23.14 2.28 -13.99
N LEU A 67 -22.57 2.49 -12.80
CA LEU A 67 -23.21 3.25 -11.72
C LEU A 67 -23.45 4.71 -12.12
N ILE A 68 -22.48 5.36 -12.75
CA ILE A 68 -22.61 6.74 -13.24
C ILE A 68 -23.71 6.83 -14.30
N ILE A 69 -23.70 5.94 -15.30
CA ILE A 69 -24.72 5.91 -16.36
C ILE A 69 -26.12 5.67 -15.77
N LEU A 70 -26.23 4.73 -14.84
CA LEU A 70 -27.49 4.43 -14.16
C LEU A 70 -28.01 5.63 -13.37
N TYR A 71 -27.13 6.31 -12.64
CA TYR A 71 -27.48 7.50 -11.87
C TYR A 71 -27.97 8.64 -12.80
N LEU A 72 -27.29 8.88 -13.92
CA LEU A 72 -27.72 9.85 -14.92
C LEU A 72 -29.08 9.48 -15.56
N ALA A 73 -29.27 8.19 -15.87
CA ALA A 73 -30.54 7.71 -16.45
C ALA A 73 -31.71 7.85 -15.48
N THR A 74 -31.51 7.53 -14.20
CA THR A 74 -32.55 7.70 -13.16
C THR A 74 -32.90 9.16 -12.94
N GLY A 75 -31.90 10.07 -12.94
CA GLY A 75 -32.12 11.51 -12.87
C GLY A 75 -32.88 12.05 -14.08
N PHE A 76 -32.54 11.59 -15.30
CA PHE A 76 -33.29 11.96 -16.50
C PHE A 76 -34.74 11.49 -16.46
N LEU A 77 -34.98 10.24 -16.07
CA LEU A 77 -36.35 9.71 -15.94
C LEU A 77 -37.17 10.46 -14.89
N PHE A 78 -36.54 10.85 -13.78
CA PHE A 78 -37.20 11.67 -12.75
C PHE A 78 -37.65 13.02 -13.32
N ASN A 79 -36.82 13.72 -14.07
CA ASN A 79 -37.17 14.98 -14.72
C ASN A 79 -38.28 14.82 -15.76
N PHE A 80 -38.26 13.71 -16.53
CA PHE A 80 -39.27 13.39 -17.52
C PHE A 80 -40.63 13.10 -16.84
N GLU A 81 -40.66 12.31 -15.78
CA GLU A 81 -41.85 12.00 -14.97
C GLU A 81 -42.46 13.27 -14.36
N TYR A 82 -41.62 14.14 -13.81
CA TYR A 82 -42.07 15.41 -13.23
C TYR A 82 -42.70 16.30 -14.30
N GLY A 83 -42.12 16.34 -15.51
CA GLY A 83 -42.71 17.06 -16.66
C GLY A 83 -44.06 16.55 -17.12
N LEU A 84 -44.35 15.25 -16.93
CA LEU A 84 -45.69 14.69 -17.22
C LEU A 84 -46.74 15.05 -16.18
N ASN A 85 -46.33 15.28 -14.94
CA ASN A 85 -47.24 15.64 -13.85
C ASN A 85 -47.65 17.12 -13.85
N THR A 86 -46.83 17.97 -14.46
CA THR A 86 -47.08 19.40 -14.49
C THR A 86 -47.72 19.79 -15.82
N LYS A 87 -49.02 20.12 -15.79
CA LYS A 87 -49.77 20.54 -16.99
C LYS A 87 -49.42 21.96 -17.49
N ASN A 88 -48.61 22.72 -16.76
CA ASN A 88 -48.19 24.08 -17.12
C ASN A 88 -46.68 24.23 -16.98
N ASP A 89 -46.03 24.88 -17.97
CA ASP A 89 -44.67 25.36 -17.95
C ASP A 89 -44.50 26.54 -16.98
N SER A 90 -44.82 26.34 -15.71
CA SER A 90 -44.63 27.35 -14.66
C SER A 90 -43.16 27.53 -14.34
N ALA A 91 -42.78 28.74 -13.93
CA ALA A 91 -41.44 29.09 -13.49
C ALA A 91 -40.95 28.19 -12.33
N GLU A 92 -41.88 27.67 -11.53
CA GLU A 92 -41.62 26.72 -10.43
C GLU A 92 -41.14 25.36 -10.98
N VAL A 93 -41.78 24.87 -12.05
CA VAL A 93 -41.37 23.65 -12.77
C VAL A 93 -39.97 23.78 -13.36
N LEU A 94 -39.68 24.91 -13.99
CA LEU A 94 -38.36 25.20 -14.54
C LEU A 94 -37.32 25.27 -13.40
N GLY A 95 -37.63 25.95 -12.29
CA GLY A 95 -36.75 26.08 -11.12
C GLY A 95 -36.42 24.72 -10.48
N ILE A 96 -37.40 23.83 -10.33
CA ILE A 96 -37.21 22.49 -9.75
C ILE A 96 -36.37 21.60 -10.69
N ARG A 97 -36.64 21.60 -12.00
CA ARG A 97 -35.83 20.85 -13.00
C ARG A 97 -34.37 21.26 -12.98
N LEU A 98 -34.08 22.54 -12.74
CA LEU A 98 -32.74 23.07 -12.64
C LEU A 98 -31.99 22.58 -11.42
N LEU A 99 -32.70 22.46 -10.34
CA LEU A 99 -32.15 21.99 -9.07
C LEU A 99 -31.84 20.51 -9.13
N ASP A 100 -32.69 19.70 -9.77
CA ASP A 100 -32.42 18.29 -10.00
C ASP A 100 -31.17 18.08 -10.86
N MET A 101 -30.94 18.90 -11.88
CA MET A 101 -29.72 18.88 -12.68
C MET A 101 -28.47 19.18 -11.83
N SER A 102 -28.56 20.07 -10.83
CA SER A 102 -27.45 20.36 -9.92
C SER A 102 -27.13 19.17 -9.00
N PHE A 103 -28.13 18.49 -8.49
CA PHE A 103 -27.94 17.27 -7.67
C PHE A 103 -27.30 16.14 -8.47
N VAL A 104 -27.72 15.93 -9.73
CA VAL A 104 -27.09 14.98 -10.65
C VAL A 104 -25.62 15.32 -10.87
N GLY A 105 -25.30 16.59 -11.12
CA GLY A 105 -23.94 17.07 -11.31
C GLY A 105 -23.04 16.85 -10.10
N VAL A 106 -23.55 17.12 -8.90
CA VAL A 106 -22.83 16.87 -7.65
C VAL A 106 -22.64 15.38 -7.42
N GLY A 107 -23.66 14.55 -7.67
CA GLY A 107 -23.54 13.09 -7.57
C GLY A 107 -22.46 12.52 -8.49
N VAL A 108 -22.42 12.94 -9.75
CA VAL A 108 -21.37 12.56 -10.71
C VAL A 108 -19.99 13.02 -10.21
N SER A 109 -19.88 14.25 -9.71
CA SER A 109 -18.62 14.78 -9.17
C SER A 109 -18.13 13.99 -7.97
N CYS A 110 -19.04 13.57 -7.06
CA CYS A 110 -18.71 12.68 -5.94
C CYS A 110 -18.19 11.33 -6.42
N LEU A 111 -18.83 10.72 -7.42
CA LEU A 111 -18.39 9.45 -8.00
C LEU A 111 -17.02 9.57 -8.68
N LEU A 112 -16.77 10.66 -9.39
CA LEU A 112 -15.45 10.94 -9.99
C LEU A 112 -14.38 11.15 -8.92
N ALA A 113 -14.69 11.83 -7.81
CA ALA A 113 -13.77 11.99 -6.68
C ALA A 113 -13.38 10.65 -6.05
N LEU A 114 -14.36 9.76 -5.90
CA LEU A 114 -14.10 8.42 -5.35
C LEU A 114 -13.24 7.56 -6.28
N GLN A 115 -13.35 7.75 -7.58
CA GLN A 115 -12.61 6.94 -8.55
C GLN A 115 -11.18 7.42 -8.79
N PHE A 116 -11.03 8.70 -9.11
CA PHE A 116 -9.75 9.19 -9.59
C PHE A 116 -8.86 9.71 -8.47
N GLY A 117 -9.44 9.99 -7.29
CA GLY A 117 -8.72 10.53 -6.14
C GLY A 117 -7.98 11.84 -6.42
N ARG A 118 -8.21 12.45 -7.59
CA ARG A 118 -7.53 13.65 -8.03
C ARG A 118 -8.42 14.86 -7.82
N PHE A 119 -8.01 15.71 -6.91
CA PHE A 119 -8.71 16.95 -6.54
C PHE A 119 -9.10 17.80 -7.77
N TYR A 120 -8.18 18.02 -8.69
CA TYR A 120 -8.41 18.88 -9.86
C TYR A 120 -9.45 18.35 -10.84
N ILE A 121 -9.57 17.03 -11.03
CA ILE A 121 -10.58 16.42 -11.90
C ILE A 121 -11.97 16.61 -11.28
N THR A 122 -12.10 16.38 -9.99
CA THR A 122 -13.34 16.57 -9.24
C THR A 122 -13.77 18.04 -9.26
N LEU A 123 -12.84 18.95 -9.01
CA LEU A 123 -13.08 20.39 -9.04
C LEU A 123 -13.52 20.85 -10.44
N GLY A 124 -12.86 20.37 -11.50
CA GLY A 124 -13.23 20.69 -12.90
C GLY A 124 -14.64 20.22 -13.24
N ALA A 125 -15.01 18.99 -12.88
CA ALA A 125 -16.35 18.46 -13.08
C ALA A 125 -17.41 19.28 -12.31
N MET A 126 -17.13 19.64 -11.07
CA MET A 126 -18.01 20.49 -10.26
C MET A 126 -18.21 21.87 -10.90
N ILE A 127 -17.14 22.55 -11.30
CA ILE A 127 -17.22 23.87 -11.95
C ILE A 127 -18.09 23.77 -13.20
N PHE A 128 -17.87 22.72 -14.02
CA PHE A 128 -18.66 22.51 -15.23
C PHE A 128 -20.16 22.37 -14.93
N PHE A 129 -20.53 21.46 -14.04
CA PHE A 129 -21.94 21.27 -13.69
C PHE A 129 -22.57 22.48 -13.02
N GLN A 130 -21.85 23.19 -12.16
CA GLN A 130 -22.35 24.41 -11.52
C GLN A 130 -22.52 25.56 -12.49
N SER A 131 -21.66 25.68 -13.49
CA SER A 131 -21.82 26.71 -14.53
C SER A 131 -23.10 26.50 -15.36
N LEU A 132 -23.47 25.24 -15.62
CA LEU A 132 -24.76 24.93 -16.26
C LEU A 132 -25.94 25.36 -15.39
N VAL A 133 -25.89 25.13 -14.09
CA VAL A 133 -26.95 25.55 -13.14
C VAL A 133 -27.04 27.07 -13.12
N VAL A 134 -25.92 27.78 -13.00
CA VAL A 134 -25.89 29.25 -13.01
C VAL A 134 -26.49 29.82 -14.31
N LEU A 135 -26.12 29.22 -15.47
CA LEU A 135 -26.67 29.63 -16.75
C LEU A 135 -28.19 29.50 -16.79
N THR A 136 -28.71 28.42 -16.24
CA THR A 136 -30.14 28.16 -16.27
C THR A 136 -30.90 29.00 -15.22
N VAL A 137 -30.33 29.26 -14.06
CA VAL A 137 -30.85 30.26 -13.12
C VAL A 137 -30.89 31.64 -13.77
N PHE A 138 -29.84 31.99 -14.54
CA PHE A 138 -29.81 33.25 -15.30
C PHE A 138 -30.94 33.30 -16.35
N GLN A 139 -31.18 32.21 -17.09
CA GLN A 139 -32.31 32.13 -18.05
C GLN A 139 -33.67 32.26 -17.33
N MET A 140 -33.83 31.69 -16.14
CA MET A 140 -35.02 31.82 -15.33
C MET A 140 -35.31 33.31 -14.98
N PHE A 141 -34.26 34.09 -14.63
CA PHE A 141 -34.41 35.52 -14.34
C PHE A 141 -34.73 36.39 -15.58
N GLN A 142 -34.66 35.85 -16.79
CA GLN A 142 -35.08 36.52 -18.03
C GLN A 142 -36.59 36.36 -18.29
N ILE A 143 -37.33 35.60 -17.49
CA ILE A 143 -38.75 35.42 -17.63
C ILE A 143 -39.45 36.67 -17.11
N ASP A 144 -40.15 37.38 -17.98
CA ASP A 144 -40.88 38.58 -17.60
C ASP A 144 -42.00 38.26 -16.60
N GLY A 145 -42.04 39.01 -15.50
CA GLY A 145 -43.06 38.86 -14.46
C GLY A 145 -42.77 37.83 -13.40
N LEU A 146 -41.61 37.11 -13.45
CA LEU A 146 -41.23 36.17 -12.41
C LEU A 146 -40.97 36.90 -11.09
N TYR A 147 -41.50 36.38 -9.98
CA TYR A 147 -41.26 36.93 -8.66
C TYR A 147 -41.22 35.89 -7.55
N PHE A 148 -40.56 36.22 -6.44
CA PHE A 148 -40.42 35.35 -5.26
C PHE A 148 -41.44 35.76 -4.18
N THR A 149 -42.19 34.79 -3.65
CA THR A 149 -43.19 35.03 -2.62
C THR A 149 -43.14 33.97 -1.51
N LEU A 150 -43.67 34.30 -0.34
CA LEU A 150 -43.95 33.37 0.74
C LEU A 150 -45.44 33.10 0.90
N ASP A 151 -46.29 33.77 0.09
CA ASP A 151 -47.73 33.63 0.15
C ASP A 151 -48.18 32.33 -0.52
N PRO A 152 -48.74 31.34 0.25
CA PRO A 152 -49.15 30.06 -0.30
C PRO A 152 -50.23 30.16 -1.35
N THR A 153 -51.09 31.17 -1.26
CA THR A 153 -52.21 31.36 -2.20
C THR A 153 -51.70 31.81 -3.56
N LYS A 154 -50.72 32.68 -3.58
CA LYS A 154 -50.05 33.12 -4.83
C LYS A 154 -49.27 32.00 -5.48
N ILE A 155 -48.55 31.22 -4.68
CA ILE A 155 -47.80 30.06 -5.18
C ILE A 155 -48.74 29.02 -5.83
N ALA A 156 -49.93 28.84 -5.28
CA ALA A 156 -50.91 27.89 -5.82
C ALA A 156 -51.66 28.39 -7.05
N THR A 157 -51.79 29.71 -7.24
CA THR A 157 -52.63 30.29 -8.28
C THR A 157 -51.90 31.01 -9.41
N ASP A 158 -50.67 31.44 -9.16
CA ASP A 158 -49.83 32.17 -10.13
C ASP A 158 -48.62 31.36 -10.57
N SER A 159 -48.57 31.04 -11.86
CA SER A 159 -47.49 30.22 -12.45
C SER A 159 -46.15 30.94 -12.48
N LEU A 160 -46.08 32.24 -12.26
CA LEU A 160 -44.86 33.04 -12.21
C LEU A 160 -44.35 33.25 -10.77
N ALA A 161 -45.06 32.76 -9.76
CA ALA A 161 -44.69 32.84 -8.35
C ALA A 161 -43.76 31.70 -7.95
N ILE A 162 -42.57 32.01 -7.44
CA ILE A 162 -41.63 31.03 -6.91
C ILE A 162 -41.62 31.09 -5.38
N ASN A 163 -41.68 29.93 -4.74
CA ASN A 163 -41.58 29.85 -3.28
C ASN A 163 -40.14 30.23 -2.84
N LYS A 164 -40.02 31.39 -2.20
CA LYS A 164 -38.71 31.92 -1.74
C LYS A 164 -38.02 30.98 -0.77
N PHE A 165 -38.74 30.32 0.13
CA PHE A 165 -38.18 29.40 1.12
C PHE A 165 -37.62 28.16 0.45
N THR A 166 -38.33 27.57 -0.49
CA THR A 166 -37.89 26.42 -1.26
C THR A 166 -36.66 26.75 -2.07
N PHE A 167 -36.63 27.86 -2.77
CA PHE A 167 -35.47 28.31 -3.55
C PHE A 167 -34.20 28.47 -2.68
N VAL A 168 -34.33 29.15 -1.52
CA VAL A 168 -33.21 29.35 -0.58
C VAL A 168 -32.70 28.00 -0.03
N ASN A 169 -33.61 27.09 0.35
CA ASN A 169 -33.21 25.78 0.84
C ASN A 169 -32.43 24.98 -0.21
N TYR A 170 -32.83 25.05 -1.45
CA TYR A 170 -32.10 24.37 -2.53
C TYR A 170 -30.70 24.95 -2.75
N VAL A 171 -30.57 26.28 -2.76
CA VAL A 171 -29.24 26.93 -2.88
C VAL A 171 -28.34 26.53 -1.73
N MET A 172 -28.87 26.52 -0.51
CA MET A 172 -28.11 26.06 0.68
C MET A 172 -27.71 24.60 0.59
N ALA A 173 -28.62 23.71 0.17
CA ALA A 173 -28.31 22.29 0.01
C ALA A 173 -27.24 22.07 -1.05
N ALA A 174 -27.32 22.76 -2.18
CA ALA A 174 -26.28 22.71 -3.23
C ALA A 174 -24.91 23.15 -2.68
N ALA A 175 -24.86 24.27 -1.93
CA ALA A 175 -23.62 24.78 -1.33
C ALA A 175 -23.00 23.77 -0.35
N VAL A 176 -23.81 23.14 0.52
CA VAL A 176 -23.34 22.11 1.47
C VAL A 176 -22.78 20.90 0.74
N MET A 177 -23.45 20.45 -0.34
CA MET A 177 -22.95 19.32 -1.13
C MET A 177 -21.66 19.64 -1.87
N ILE A 178 -21.54 20.84 -2.46
CA ILE A 178 -20.30 21.30 -3.07
C ILE A 178 -19.15 21.27 -2.09
N PHE A 179 -19.35 21.87 -0.92
CA PHE A 179 -18.34 21.92 0.15
C PHE A 179 -17.94 20.51 0.60
N GLY A 180 -18.93 19.63 0.84
CA GLY A 180 -18.69 18.23 1.22
C GLY A 180 -17.89 17.47 0.17
N THR A 181 -18.17 17.68 -1.12
CA THR A 181 -17.43 17.03 -2.22
C THR A 181 -15.99 17.49 -2.30
N ILE A 182 -15.74 18.79 -2.11
CA ILE A 182 -14.37 19.35 -2.07
C ILE A 182 -13.58 18.76 -0.91
N LEU A 183 -14.17 18.69 0.28
CA LEU A 183 -13.52 18.08 1.45
C LEU A 183 -13.20 16.60 1.24
N LEU A 184 -14.12 15.84 0.64
CA LEU A 184 -13.90 14.44 0.32
C LEU A 184 -12.77 14.25 -0.69
N ALA A 185 -12.75 15.05 -1.75
CA ALA A 185 -11.71 15.00 -2.77
C ALA A 185 -10.31 15.31 -2.18
N TRP A 186 -10.22 16.38 -1.36
CA TRP A 186 -9.00 16.76 -0.68
C TRP A 186 -8.49 15.67 0.29
N ARG A 187 -9.40 15.12 1.10
CA ARG A 187 -9.06 14.03 2.03
C ARG A 187 -8.59 12.77 1.32
N ASN A 188 -9.22 12.44 0.18
CA ASN A 188 -8.86 11.25 -0.60
C ASN A 188 -7.48 11.39 -1.26
N GLU A 189 -7.15 12.58 -1.79
CA GLU A 189 -5.82 12.88 -2.34
C GLU A 189 -4.74 12.72 -1.27
N LYS A 190 -4.97 13.28 -0.08
CA LYS A 190 -4.05 13.14 1.05
C LYS A 190 -3.84 11.68 1.46
N ASN A 191 -4.91 10.89 1.53
CA ASN A 191 -4.82 9.46 1.86
C ASN A 191 -4.00 8.67 0.83
N ILE A 192 -4.08 9.03 -0.47
CA ILE A 192 -3.30 8.41 -1.54
C ILE A 192 -1.81 8.76 -1.40
N GLU A 193 -1.48 10.02 -1.10
CA GLU A 193 -0.10 10.45 -0.87
C GLU A 193 0.51 9.76 0.35
N ASP A 194 -0.24 9.69 1.46
CA ASP A 194 0.19 9.02 2.68
C ASP A 194 0.43 7.51 2.43
N ALA A 195 -0.48 6.85 1.72
CA ALA A 195 -0.35 5.44 1.34
C ALA A 195 0.87 5.21 0.43
N ALA A 196 1.09 6.04 -0.58
CA ALA A 196 2.24 5.95 -1.47
C ALA A 196 3.58 6.19 -0.74
N THR A 197 3.58 7.10 0.22
CA THR A 197 4.76 7.37 1.06
C THR A 197 5.07 6.19 1.97
N GLN A 198 4.04 5.59 2.57
CA GLN A 198 4.17 4.41 3.41
C GLN A 198 4.64 3.19 2.61
N GLU A 199 4.15 3.01 1.38
CA GLU A 199 4.59 1.93 0.48
C GLU A 199 6.05 2.10 0.08
N ARG A 200 6.49 3.31 -0.25
CA ARG A 200 7.91 3.62 -0.53
C ARG A 200 8.81 3.34 0.67
N SER A 201 8.42 3.76 1.86
CA SER A 201 9.16 3.48 3.11
C SER A 201 9.28 1.98 3.36
N THR A 202 8.20 1.23 3.14
CA THR A 202 8.18 -0.23 3.26
C THR A 202 9.08 -0.91 2.22
N ALA A 203 9.10 -0.42 0.99
CA ALA A 203 9.96 -0.94 -0.07
C ALA A 203 11.45 -0.70 0.21
N VAL A 204 11.79 0.42 0.83
CA VAL A 204 13.17 0.71 1.28
C VAL A 204 13.59 -0.26 2.38
N LEU A 205 12.75 -0.45 3.42
CA LEU A 205 13.01 -1.42 4.50
C LEU A 205 13.17 -2.85 3.96
N GLY A 206 12.46 -3.18 2.87
CA GLY A 206 12.56 -4.48 2.22
C GLY A 206 13.91 -4.81 1.58
N ARG A 207 14.78 -3.83 1.44
CA ARG A 207 16.15 -4.06 0.92
C ARG A 207 17.12 -4.51 2.00
N TYR A 208 16.82 -4.25 3.26
CA TYR A 208 17.70 -4.53 4.40
C TYR A 208 17.21 -5.72 5.23
N PHE A 209 15.90 -5.88 5.35
CA PHE A 209 15.29 -6.84 6.27
C PHE A 209 14.49 -7.93 5.55
N SER A 210 14.46 -9.13 6.12
CA SER A 210 13.59 -10.21 5.65
C SER A 210 12.10 -9.81 5.73
N PRO A 211 11.21 -10.46 4.96
CA PRO A 211 9.77 -10.17 5.00
C PRO A 211 9.18 -10.26 6.41
N GLU A 212 9.63 -11.24 7.20
CA GLU A 212 9.15 -11.49 8.56
C GLU A 212 9.58 -10.37 9.52
N VAL A 213 10.83 -9.89 9.40
CA VAL A 213 11.35 -8.77 10.21
C VAL A 213 10.63 -7.48 9.87
N ARG A 214 10.31 -7.27 8.58
CA ARG A 214 9.52 -6.10 8.13
C ARG A 214 8.11 -6.07 8.76
N GLU A 215 7.45 -7.22 8.82
CA GLU A 215 6.12 -7.31 9.44
C GLU A 215 6.19 -7.03 10.95
N GLU A 216 7.25 -7.44 11.62
CA GLU A 216 7.46 -7.16 13.04
C GLU A 216 7.72 -5.65 13.27
N ILE A 217 8.55 -5.02 12.44
CA ILE A 217 8.78 -3.56 12.48
C ILE A 217 7.47 -2.80 12.26
N LYS A 218 6.63 -3.23 11.31
CA LYS A 218 5.31 -2.60 11.07
C LYS A 218 4.37 -2.71 12.25
N LYS A 219 4.33 -3.87 12.93
CA LYS A 219 3.44 -4.12 14.08
C LYS A 219 3.84 -3.31 15.31
N SER A 220 5.12 -3.13 15.52
CA SER A 220 5.68 -2.46 16.69
C SER A 220 5.70 -0.92 16.62
N SER A 221 4.97 -0.33 15.67
CA SER A 221 4.79 1.13 15.52
C SER A 221 6.09 1.91 15.69
N TYR A 222 6.88 2.07 14.63
CA TYR A 222 8.03 3.01 14.50
C TYR A 222 9.04 3.09 15.67
N SER A 223 8.64 2.68 16.87
CA SER A 223 9.46 2.77 18.09
C SER A 223 10.62 1.77 18.14
N VAL A 224 10.56 0.68 17.34
CA VAL A 224 11.63 -0.35 17.37
C VAL A 224 12.92 0.16 16.74
N VAL A 225 12.84 1.03 15.73
CA VAL A 225 14.03 1.63 15.11
C VAL A 225 14.62 2.72 16.00
N GLU A 226 13.78 3.44 16.76
CA GLU A 226 14.23 4.43 17.74
C GLU A 226 14.68 3.81 19.07
N SER A 227 14.12 2.65 19.48
CA SER A 227 14.47 1.93 20.70
C SER A 227 15.57 0.88 20.50
N ALA A 228 16.06 0.66 19.28
CA ALA A 228 17.13 -0.28 18.97
C ALA A 228 18.53 0.18 19.36
N ASP A 229 18.68 1.34 20.01
CA ASP A 229 19.94 1.77 20.63
C ASP A 229 20.17 0.98 21.95
N SER A 230 20.33 -0.33 21.82
CA SER A 230 20.52 -1.21 22.96
C SER A 230 21.56 -2.29 22.67
N GLU A 231 22.24 -2.71 23.73
CA GLU A 231 23.11 -3.87 23.69
C GLU A 231 22.25 -5.15 23.69
N GLN A 232 22.45 -5.99 22.67
CA GLN A 232 21.77 -7.27 22.55
C GLN A 232 22.69 -8.35 21.99
N TYR A 233 22.34 -9.61 22.21
CA TYR A 233 23.08 -10.72 21.64
C TYR A 233 22.68 -10.94 20.19
N VAL A 234 23.66 -10.85 19.27
CA VAL A 234 23.46 -10.99 17.84
C VAL A 234 24.39 -12.06 17.27
N ALA A 235 23.85 -12.97 16.48
CA ALA A 235 24.70 -13.85 15.67
C ALA A 235 25.11 -13.11 14.40
N VAL A 236 26.40 -12.93 14.21
CA VAL A 236 27.01 -12.26 13.07
C VAL A 236 27.66 -13.29 12.17
N MET A 237 27.34 -13.24 10.90
CA MET A 237 27.86 -14.11 9.85
C MET A 237 28.61 -13.29 8.81
N PHE A 238 29.80 -13.73 8.47
CA PHE A 238 30.51 -13.29 7.28
C PHE A 238 30.62 -14.43 6.29
N THR A 239 30.38 -14.13 5.02
CA THR A 239 30.66 -15.06 3.91
C THR A 239 31.43 -14.33 2.82
N ASP A 240 32.41 -15.00 2.20
CA ASP A 240 33.38 -14.43 1.30
C ASP A 240 33.78 -15.43 0.20
N ILE A 241 34.09 -14.96 -1.01
CA ILE A 241 34.47 -15.81 -2.12
C ILE A 241 35.96 -16.18 -1.98
N VAL A 242 36.29 -17.46 -2.11
CA VAL A 242 37.67 -17.94 -2.02
C VAL A 242 38.46 -17.46 -3.22
N GLY A 243 39.55 -16.69 -2.97
CA GLY A 243 40.46 -16.26 -4.00
C GLY A 243 39.91 -15.23 -4.99
N PHE A 244 38.86 -14.48 -4.61
CA PHE A 244 38.19 -13.50 -5.48
C PHE A 244 39.15 -12.50 -6.13
N THR A 245 40.14 -11.99 -5.40
CA THR A 245 41.14 -11.06 -5.94
C THR A 245 41.87 -11.63 -7.17
N LYS A 246 42.33 -12.88 -7.09
CA LYS A 246 42.97 -13.55 -8.23
C LYS A 246 42.01 -13.84 -9.37
N LEU A 247 40.80 -14.20 -9.04
CA LEU A 247 39.73 -14.46 -10.01
C LEU A 247 39.37 -13.20 -10.79
N SER A 248 39.26 -12.06 -10.10
CA SER A 248 38.86 -10.76 -10.67
C SER A 248 39.97 -10.12 -11.51
N GLU A 249 41.24 -10.34 -11.17
CA GLU A 249 42.41 -9.83 -11.95
C GLU A 249 42.41 -10.31 -13.41
N GLY A 250 41.88 -11.51 -13.68
CA GLY A 250 41.80 -12.09 -15.02
C GLY A 250 40.49 -11.83 -15.79
N MET A 251 39.55 -11.07 -15.20
CA MET A 251 38.21 -10.86 -15.76
C MET A 251 37.98 -9.42 -16.21
N GLU A 252 37.18 -9.23 -17.24
CA GLU A 252 36.63 -7.90 -17.58
C GLU A 252 35.76 -7.37 -16.45
N SER A 253 35.82 -6.08 -16.15
CA SER A 253 35.06 -5.43 -15.06
C SER A 253 33.56 -5.73 -15.11
N LYS A 254 32.98 -5.83 -16.31
CA LYS A 254 31.56 -6.19 -16.49
C LYS A 254 31.24 -7.60 -15.99
N ASN A 255 32.15 -8.55 -16.24
CA ASN A 255 32.01 -9.95 -15.82
C ASN A 255 32.19 -10.08 -14.30
N VAL A 256 33.15 -9.34 -13.73
CA VAL A 256 33.30 -9.24 -12.26
C VAL A 256 32.04 -8.74 -11.59
N LEU A 257 31.44 -7.66 -12.11
CA LEU A 257 30.20 -7.12 -11.59
C LEU A 257 29.05 -8.12 -11.71
N GLY A 258 28.95 -8.81 -12.86
CA GLY A 258 27.94 -9.85 -13.08
C GLY A 258 28.08 -11.01 -12.10
N LEU A 259 29.28 -11.45 -11.84
CA LEU A 259 29.61 -12.51 -10.88
C LEU A 259 29.25 -12.13 -9.45
N LEU A 260 29.65 -10.93 -9.01
CA LEU A 260 29.32 -10.41 -7.69
C LEU A 260 27.80 -10.28 -7.51
N SER A 261 27.12 -9.75 -8.51
CA SER A 261 25.66 -9.58 -8.45
C SER A 261 24.93 -10.93 -8.31
N GLN A 262 25.37 -11.97 -9.03
CA GLN A 262 24.79 -13.30 -8.93
C GLN A 262 25.07 -13.92 -7.55
N TYR A 263 26.32 -13.87 -7.07
CA TYR A 263 26.70 -14.36 -5.75
C TYR A 263 25.91 -13.67 -4.64
N GLN A 264 25.93 -12.34 -4.61
CA GLN A 264 25.24 -11.54 -3.62
C GLN A 264 23.73 -11.81 -3.63
N SER A 265 23.11 -11.94 -4.81
CA SER A 265 21.66 -12.24 -4.92
C SER A 265 21.30 -13.60 -4.31
N LYS A 266 22.14 -14.64 -4.54
CA LYS A 266 21.96 -15.96 -3.93
C LYS A 266 22.13 -15.90 -2.40
N MET A 267 23.16 -15.21 -1.91
CA MET A 267 23.40 -15.07 -0.46
C MET A 267 22.28 -14.28 0.23
N VAL A 268 21.86 -13.15 -0.33
CA VAL A 268 20.77 -12.31 0.22
C VAL A 268 19.46 -13.10 0.31
N LYS A 269 19.10 -13.82 -0.75
CA LYS A 269 17.92 -14.66 -0.76
C LYS A 269 17.96 -15.68 0.39
N THR A 270 19.07 -16.41 0.53
CA THR A 270 19.23 -17.43 1.56
C THR A 270 19.21 -16.83 2.97
N ILE A 271 19.85 -15.67 3.18
CA ILE A 271 19.82 -14.94 4.46
C ILE A 271 18.37 -14.63 4.85
N PHE A 272 17.58 -14.06 3.93
CA PHE A 272 16.20 -13.68 4.20
C PHE A 272 15.30 -14.89 4.45
N GLU A 273 15.45 -15.98 3.70
CA GLU A 273 14.70 -17.24 3.91
C GLU A 273 14.99 -17.89 5.26
N CYS A 274 16.16 -17.62 5.85
CA CYS A 274 16.54 -18.07 7.17
C CYS A 274 16.23 -17.07 8.29
N GLY A 275 15.51 -15.96 7.98
CA GLY A 275 15.13 -14.96 8.98
C GLY A 275 16.26 -14.04 9.42
N GLY A 276 17.36 -13.98 8.66
CA GLY A 276 18.47 -13.05 8.88
C GLY A 276 18.24 -11.71 8.19
N SER A 277 19.11 -10.75 8.49
CA SER A 277 19.19 -9.43 7.86
C SER A 277 20.56 -9.26 7.22
N VAL A 278 20.60 -8.61 6.05
CA VAL A 278 21.86 -8.20 5.41
C VAL A 278 22.24 -6.86 6.02
N ASP A 279 23.43 -6.81 6.65
CA ASP A 279 23.98 -5.56 7.18
C ASP A 279 24.61 -4.74 6.05
N LYS A 280 25.64 -5.30 5.42
CA LYS A 280 26.36 -4.64 4.31
C LYS A 280 27.15 -5.61 3.43
N PHE A 281 27.54 -5.12 2.27
CA PHE A 281 28.52 -5.77 1.39
C PHE A 281 29.90 -5.12 1.60
N ILE A 282 30.93 -5.95 1.72
CA ILE A 282 32.32 -5.50 1.89
C ILE A 282 33.15 -6.15 0.78
N GLY A 283 33.21 -5.50 -0.38
CA GLY A 283 33.77 -6.12 -1.59
C GLY A 283 32.94 -7.31 -2.05
N ASP A 284 33.52 -8.49 -2.06
CA ASP A 284 32.85 -9.77 -2.31
C ASP A 284 32.24 -10.40 -1.08
N ALA A 285 32.62 -9.93 0.11
CA ALA A 285 32.04 -10.43 1.36
C ALA A 285 30.64 -9.88 1.63
N VAL A 286 29.81 -10.72 2.24
CA VAL A 286 28.47 -10.35 2.75
C VAL A 286 28.46 -10.47 4.26
N MET A 287 28.11 -9.39 4.95
CA MET A 287 27.85 -9.39 6.37
C MET A 287 26.36 -9.54 6.63
N ALA A 288 26.00 -10.55 7.38
CA ALA A 288 24.61 -10.82 7.79
C ALA A 288 24.49 -10.94 9.31
N THR A 289 23.30 -10.63 9.81
CA THR A 289 22.98 -10.67 11.23
C THR A 289 21.70 -11.47 11.47
N PHE A 290 21.65 -12.17 12.60
CA PHE A 290 20.47 -12.87 13.09
C PHE A 290 20.20 -12.40 14.51
N GLY A 291 18.97 -12.00 14.77
CA GLY A 291 18.59 -11.34 16.02
C GLY A 291 18.47 -9.81 15.92
N THR A 292 18.55 -9.25 14.71
CA THR A 292 18.37 -7.82 14.45
C THR A 292 17.16 -7.57 13.54
N PRO A 293 16.41 -6.49 13.73
CA PRO A 293 16.47 -5.53 14.84
C PRO A 293 15.94 -6.12 16.15
N VAL A 294 15.27 -7.27 16.12
CA VAL A 294 14.68 -7.95 17.29
C VAL A 294 15.06 -9.43 17.28
N SER A 295 15.60 -9.91 18.39
CA SER A 295 15.88 -11.34 18.59
C SER A 295 14.58 -12.15 18.72
N ARG A 296 14.57 -13.33 18.07
CA ARG A 296 13.47 -14.31 18.16
C ARG A 296 13.82 -15.51 19.04
N GLY A 297 14.98 -15.49 19.68
CA GLY A 297 15.45 -16.55 20.59
C GLY A 297 16.08 -17.77 19.91
N ASN A 298 16.04 -17.87 18.59
CA ASN A 298 16.61 -18.97 17.78
C ASN A 298 17.68 -18.48 16.79
N ASP A 299 18.30 -17.35 17.06
CA ASP A 299 19.18 -16.64 16.13
C ASP A 299 20.44 -17.43 15.78
N ALA A 300 21.05 -18.13 16.77
CA ALA A 300 22.17 -19.04 16.55
C ALA A 300 21.81 -20.20 15.60
N GLN A 301 20.64 -20.81 15.81
CA GLN A 301 20.14 -21.90 14.98
C GLN A 301 19.84 -21.44 13.56
N ASN A 302 19.24 -20.27 13.40
CA ASN A 302 18.95 -19.67 12.11
C ASN A 302 20.23 -19.34 11.33
N ALA A 303 21.25 -18.80 12.00
CA ALA A 303 22.54 -18.52 11.40
C ALA A 303 23.21 -19.81 10.85
N LEU A 304 23.19 -20.89 11.62
CA LEU A 304 23.74 -22.16 11.19
C LEU A 304 22.94 -22.80 10.06
N LYS A 305 21.58 -22.75 10.14
CA LYS A 305 20.70 -23.19 9.06
C LYS A 305 21.00 -22.43 7.77
N CYS A 306 21.23 -21.12 7.86
CA CYS A 306 21.59 -20.29 6.74
C CYS A 306 22.93 -20.73 6.12
N ALA A 307 23.95 -20.97 6.93
CA ALA A 307 25.24 -21.47 6.44
C ALA A 307 25.10 -22.81 5.71
N ARG A 308 24.27 -23.72 6.21
CA ARG A 308 23.98 -25.01 5.55
C ARG A 308 23.30 -24.78 4.19
N GLN A 309 22.31 -23.93 4.14
CA GLN A 309 21.59 -23.63 2.89
C GLN A 309 22.51 -22.92 1.86
N MET A 310 23.37 -22.01 2.31
CA MET A 310 24.36 -21.39 1.46
C MET A 310 25.32 -22.40 0.84
N GLN A 311 25.77 -23.41 1.60
CA GLN A 311 26.63 -24.47 1.06
C GLN A 311 25.91 -25.33 0.01
N ILE A 312 24.59 -25.54 0.15
CA ILE A 312 23.78 -26.24 -0.84
C ILE A 312 23.67 -25.40 -2.12
N GLU A 313 23.27 -24.14 -2.00
CA GLU A 313 23.13 -23.20 -3.12
C GLU A 313 24.45 -23.05 -3.91
N MET A 314 25.58 -22.99 -3.20
CA MET A 314 26.89 -22.88 -3.86
C MET A 314 27.27 -24.15 -4.60
N ARG A 315 26.94 -25.35 -4.08
CA ARG A 315 27.19 -26.62 -4.78
C ARG A 315 26.34 -26.74 -6.06
N GLU A 316 25.11 -26.25 -6.02
CA GLU A 316 24.22 -26.22 -7.20
C GLU A 316 24.76 -25.23 -8.25
N TRP A 317 25.12 -24.05 -7.80
CA TRP A 317 25.66 -23.01 -8.68
C TRP A 317 27.03 -23.41 -9.29
N GLU A 318 27.87 -24.11 -8.53
CA GLU A 318 29.14 -24.66 -9.02
C GLU A 318 28.89 -25.62 -10.20
N LYS A 319 27.92 -26.53 -10.11
CA LYS A 319 27.53 -27.44 -11.18
C LYS A 319 27.00 -26.69 -12.41
N GLU A 320 26.21 -25.66 -12.23
CA GLU A 320 25.73 -24.81 -13.34
C GLU A 320 26.87 -24.15 -14.06
N ARG A 321 27.82 -23.59 -13.30
CA ARG A 321 29.02 -22.93 -13.86
C ARG A 321 29.94 -23.91 -14.59
N GLU A 322 30.17 -25.09 -14.06
CA GLU A 322 30.95 -26.15 -14.69
C GLU A 322 30.33 -26.56 -16.03
N ASN A 323 29.01 -26.72 -16.10
CA ASN A 323 28.32 -27.03 -17.36
C ASN A 323 28.44 -25.91 -18.40
N ASN A 324 28.61 -24.65 -17.96
CA ASN A 324 28.82 -23.51 -18.84
C ASN A 324 30.30 -23.24 -19.17
N GLY A 325 31.24 -24.08 -18.66
CA GLY A 325 32.69 -23.89 -18.85
C GLY A 325 33.25 -22.68 -18.08
N GLU A 326 32.58 -22.22 -17.03
CA GLU A 326 32.98 -21.10 -16.21
C GLU A 326 33.85 -21.55 -15.04
N PRO A 327 34.72 -20.66 -14.49
CA PRO A 327 35.57 -21.00 -13.35
C PRO A 327 34.77 -21.41 -12.13
N LYS A 328 35.29 -22.40 -11.40
CA LYS A 328 34.78 -22.85 -10.11
C LYS A 328 34.81 -21.70 -9.08
N ILE A 329 33.80 -21.59 -8.27
CA ILE A 329 33.70 -20.62 -7.18
C ILE A 329 33.39 -21.36 -5.89
N GLU A 330 34.21 -21.16 -4.91
CA GLU A 330 34.01 -21.63 -3.55
C GLU A 330 33.83 -20.45 -2.63
N HIS A 331 33.09 -20.63 -1.54
CA HIS A 331 32.97 -19.62 -0.50
C HIS A 331 33.25 -20.20 0.88
N ARG A 332 33.54 -19.33 1.80
CA ARG A 332 33.79 -19.61 3.20
C ARG A 332 32.82 -18.80 4.08
N ILE A 333 32.49 -19.36 5.23
CA ILE A 333 31.55 -18.76 6.18
C ILE A 333 32.15 -18.80 7.58
N GLY A 334 32.15 -17.66 8.25
CA GLY A 334 32.49 -17.53 9.65
C GLY A 334 31.30 -17.01 10.46
N ILE A 335 30.97 -17.65 11.59
CA ILE A 335 29.86 -17.23 12.42
C ILE A 335 30.28 -17.13 13.88
N HIS A 336 29.92 -16.01 14.50
CA HIS A 336 30.09 -15.78 15.92
C HIS A 336 28.82 -15.16 16.50
N ILE A 337 28.57 -15.38 17.79
CA ILE A 337 27.44 -14.77 18.53
C ILE A 337 27.97 -14.11 19.79
N GLY A 338 27.54 -12.90 20.04
CA GLY A 338 27.93 -12.14 21.23
C GLY A 338 27.16 -10.84 21.39
N PRO A 339 27.51 -10.05 22.42
CA PRO A 339 26.89 -8.75 22.64
C PRO A 339 27.31 -7.76 21.55
N CYS A 340 26.33 -7.07 21.02
CA CYS A 340 26.49 -5.99 20.04
C CYS A 340 25.58 -4.83 20.40
N PHE A 341 26.05 -3.63 20.11
CA PHE A 341 25.19 -2.46 20.01
C PHE A 341 24.49 -2.50 18.65
N VAL A 342 23.17 -2.39 18.63
CA VAL A 342 22.35 -2.40 17.41
C VAL A 342 21.65 -1.06 17.32
N GLY A 343 21.83 -0.34 16.22
CA GLY A 343 21.21 0.96 16.08
C GLY A 343 21.68 1.76 14.86
N ASN A 344 21.27 3.00 14.86
CA ASN A 344 21.65 3.96 13.85
C ASN A 344 23.02 4.56 14.14
N VAL A 345 23.94 4.42 13.23
CA VAL A 345 25.31 4.89 13.35
C VAL A 345 25.66 5.79 12.18
N GLY A 346 26.22 6.96 12.47
CA GLY A 346 26.65 7.88 11.43
C GLY A 346 26.54 9.35 11.84
N SER A 347 26.42 10.20 10.85
CA SER A 347 26.23 11.64 11.00
C SER A 347 24.80 12.04 10.61
N ALA A 348 24.43 13.31 10.84
CA ALA A 348 23.14 13.85 10.38
C ALA A 348 22.92 13.73 8.86
N GLU A 349 24.01 13.59 8.08
CA GLU A 349 23.97 13.53 6.62
C GLU A 349 23.93 12.09 6.09
N ARG A 350 24.48 11.13 6.88
CA ARG A 350 24.56 9.73 6.50
C ARG A 350 24.42 8.84 7.73
N VAL A 351 23.36 8.07 7.79
CA VAL A 351 23.06 7.10 8.85
C VAL A 351 22.97 5.71 8.25
N GLU A 352 23.57 4.74 8.93
CA GLU A 352 23.45 3.31 8.62
C GLU A 352 22.89 2.61 9.86
N PHE A 353 21.85 1.78 9.66
CA PHE A 353 21.40 0.86 10.68
C PHE A 353 22.30 -0.36 10.65
N THR A 354 23.06 -0.58 11.72
CA THR A 354 24.12 -1.61 11.74
C THR A 354 24.36 -2.11 13.16
N VAL A 355 25.18 -3.15 13.25
CA VAL A 355 25.66 -3.70 14.51
C VAL A 355 27.13 -3.32 14.75
N ILE A 356 27.46 -2.90 15.99
CA ILE A 356 28.80 -2.54 16.42
C ILE A 356 29.16 -3.33 17.67
N GLY A 357 30.38 -3.86 17.68
CA GLY A 357 30.93 -4.55 18.83
C GLY A 357 32.10 -5.45 18.45
N ASP A 358 32.81 -5.97 19.46
CA ASP A 358 33.90 -6.94 19.25
C ASP A 358 33.39 -8.20 18.53
N THR A 359 32.14 -8.55 18.74
CA THR A 359 31.43 -9.67 18.07
C THR A 359 31.54 -9.61 16.56
N VAL A 360 31.41 -8.42 15.97
CA VAL A 360 31.52 -8.22 14.49
C VAL A 360 32.96 -8.53 14.04
N ASN A 361 33.96 -8.03 14.78
CA ASN A 361 35.35 -8.26 14.48
C ASN A 361 35.73 -9.73 14.60
N VAL A 362 35.23 -10.41 15.63
CA VAL A 362 35.46 -11.85 15.81
C VAL A 362 34.85 -12.63 14.65
N ALA A 363 33.59 -12.37 14.28
CA ALA A 363 32.92 -13.08 13.18
C ALA A 363 33.70 -12.91 11.85
N SER A 364 34.16 -11.70 11.54
CA SER A 364 34.98 -11.44 10.35
C SER A 364 36.27 -12.28 10.35
N ARG A 365 36.94 -12.32 11.48
CA ARG A 365 38.21 -13.08 11.62
C ARG A 365 38.02 -14.60 11.66
N VAL A 366 36.86 -15.08 12.15
CA VAL A 366 36.48 -16.48 12.03
C VAL A 366 36.32 -16.86 10.54
N CYS A 367 35.72 -15.97 9.75
CA CYS A 367 35.64 -16.17 8.30
C CYS A 367 37.02 -16.21 7.65
N ASP A 368 37.95 -15.32 8.04
CA ASP A 368 39.32 -15.33 7.57
C ASP A 368 40.09 -16.62 7.95
N ALA A 369 39.87 -17.09 9.18
CA ALA A 369 40.51 -18.35 9.68
C ALA A 369 40.09 -19.58 8.88
N CYS A 370 38.99 -19.54 8.13
CA CYS A 370 38.60 -20.62 7.21
C CYS A 370 39.71 -20.94 6.22
N LYS A 371 40.48 -19.94 5.78
CA LYS A 371 41.62 -20.13 4.86
C LYS A 371 42.76 -20.91 5.51
N ASP A 372 43.09 -20.54 6.74
CA ASP A 372 44.25 -21.13 7.44
C ASP A 372 43.95 -22.57 7.89
N LEU A 373 42.67 -22.83 8.22
CA LEU A 373 42.20 -24.15 8.69
C LEU A 373 41.61 -25.02 7.59
N ASN A 374 41.68 -24.57 6.32
CA ASN A 374 41.07 -25.26 5.18
C ASN A 374 39.63 -25.71 5.47
N ALA A 375 38.83 -24.77 5.97
CA ALA A 375 37.44 -24.99 6.35
C ALA A 375 36.48 -24.20 5.45
N LYS A 376 35.32 -24.77 5.15
CA LYS A 376 34.25 -24.06 4.45
C LYS A 376 33.38 -23.27 5.44
N VAL A 377 33.16 -23.82 6.62
CA VAL A 377 32.35 -23.17 7.66
C VAL A 377 33.06 -23.32 9.00
N LEU A 378 33.27 -22.20 9.67
CA LEU A 378 33.76 -22.14 11.05
C LEU A 378 32.75 -21.41 11.92
N ILE A 379 32.51 -21.96 13.10
CA ILE A 379 31.72 -21.35 14.16
C ILE A 379 32.52 -21.27 15.45
N THR A 380 32.20 -20.31 16.30
CA THR A 380 32.82 -20.20 17.62
C THR A 380 32.11 -21.07 18.64
N ASP A 381 32.76 -21.36 19.77
CA ASP A 381 32.19 -22.13 20.89
C ASP A 381 30.95 -21.41 21.47
N GLU A 382 30.96 -20.07 21.53
CA GLU A 382 29.84 -19.25 21.98
C GLU A 382 28.57 -19.46 21.15
N LEU A 383 28.73 -19.68 19.82
CA LEU A 383 27.62 -20.04 18.96
C LEU A 383 27.18 -21.49 19.21
N LYS A 384 28.14 -22.42 19.27
CA LYS A 384 27.86 -23.86 19.43
C LYS A 384 27.07 -24.16 20.66
N ILE A 385 27.41 -23.56 21.80
CA ILE A 385 26.72 -23.73 23.08
C ILE A 385 25.24 -23.31 23.01
N ARG A 386 24.90 -22.38 22.12
CA ARG A 386 23.51 -21.88 21.93
C ARG A 386 22.71 -22.65 20.90
N LEU A 387 23.30 -23.63 20.25
CA LEU A 387 22.57 -24.51 19.33
C LEU A 387 21.74 -25.52 20.11
N SER A 388 20.51 -25.74 19.68
CA SER A 388 19.61 -26.76 20.26
C SER A 388 19.99 -28.20 19.86
N GLU A 389 20.80 -28.37 18.82
CA GLU A 389 21.22 -29.63 18.26
C GLU A 389 22.73 -29.83 18.45
N ASN A 390 23.14 -31.05 18.79
CA ASN A 390 24.56 -31.39 18.78
C ASN A 390 25.01 -31.68 17.35
N ILE A 391 25.85 -30.77 16.77
CA ILE A 391 26.32 -30.87 15.41
C ILE A 391 27.71 -31.50 15.38
N PRO A 392 27.92 -32.54 14.55
CA PRO A 392 29.26 -33.07 14.33
C PRO A 392 30.22 -31.96 13.87
N SER A 393 31.31 -31.79 14.58
CA SER A 393 32.30 -30.75 14.26
C SER A 393 33.68 -31.14 14.76
N GLU A 394 34.71 -30.78 14.05
CA GLU A 394 36.09 -30.84 14.52
C GLU A 394 36.36 -29.62 15.39
N THR A 395 36.79 -29.86 16.64
CA THR A 395 37.10 -28.80 17.59
C THR A 395 38.54 -28.37 17.50
N ILE A 396 38.80 -27.08 17.40
CA ILE A 396 40.12 -26.48 17.32
C ILE A 396 40.26 -25.53 18.48
N GLU A 397 41.00 -26.00 19.53
CA GLU A 397 41.20 -25.24 20.75
C GLU A 397 42.37 -24.27 20.62
N GLY A 398 42.30 -23.17 21.35
CA GLY A 398 43.41 -22.22 21.49
C GLY A 398 43.80 -21.47 20.23
N PHE A 399 42.86 -21.23 19.29
CA PHE A 399 43.13 -20.51 18.08
C PHE A 399 43.38 -19.02 18.36
N GLU A 400 44.47 -18.47 17.82
CA GLU A 400 44.82 -17.06 18.03
C GLU A 400 44.19 -16.19 16.94
N ILE A 401 43.30 -15.30 17.35
CA ILE A 401 42.70 -14.29 16.49
C ILE A 401 43.57 -13.02 16.51
N ARG A 402 43.94 -12.51 15.35
CA ARG A 402 44.71 -11.28 15.22
C ARG A 402 44.07 -10.11 15.97
N GLY A 403 44.83 -9.49 16.92
CA GLY A 403 44.39 -8.33 17.70
C GLY A 403 43.54 -8.65 18.93
N ARG A 404 43.36 -9.94 19.27
CA ARG A 404 42.85 -10.42 20.56
C ARG A 404 43.98 -11.05 21.37
N LYS A 405 43.96 -10.84 22.71
CA LYS A 405 44.91 -11.49 23.61
C LYS A 405 44.40 -12.87 24.01
N GLU A 406 43.13 -13.08 24.02
CA GLU A 406 42.49 -14.33 24.40
C GLU A 406 42.33 -15.23 23.18
N LYS A 407 42.78 -16.50 23.37
CA LYS A 407 42.57 -17.56 22.40
C LYS A 407 41.13 -18.01 22.43
N ILE A 408 40.58 -18.37 21.27
CA ILE A 408 39.22 -18.86 21.12
C ILE A 408 39.18 -20.30 20.67
N THR A 409 38.06 -20.95 20.96
CA THR A 409 37.75 -22.28 20.44
C THR A 409 36.86 -22.17 19.20
N LEU A 410 37.30 -22.79 18.12
CA LEU A 410 36.61 -22.86 16.86
C LEU A 410 36.09 -24.26 16.57
N HIS A 411 35.00 -24.35 15.84
CA HIS A 411 34.48 -25.61 15.38
C HIS A 411 34.34 -25.60 13.87
N LYS A 412 35.02 -26.52 13.20
CA LYS A 412 34.87 -26.76 11.78
C LYS A 412 33.68 -27.66 11.57
N VAL A 413 32.72 -27.18 10.81
CA VAL A 413 31.44 -27.84 10.58
C VAL A 413 31.35 -28.25 9.11
N ASP A 414 31.13 -29.55 8.88
CA ASP A 414 30.86 -30.10 7.56
C ASP A 414 29.35 -30.11 7.35
N LEU A 415 28.85 -29.22 6.43
CA LEU A 415 27.42 -28.99 6.19
C LEU A 415 26.97 -29.45 4.80
#